data_613fc0fe4c06ed33dcf413301ce33162
#
_entry.id   613fc0fe4c06ed33dcf413301ce33162
#
_cell.length_a   1.000
_cell.length_b   1.000
_cell.length_c   1.000
_cell.angle_alpha   90.00
_cell.angle_beta   90.00
_cell.angle_gamma   90.00
#
_symmetry.space_group_name_H-M   'P 1'
#
loop_
_entity.id
_entity.type
_entity.pdbx_description
1 polymer ?
#
loop_
_entity_poly.entity_id
_entity_poly.type
_entity_poly.pdbx_seq_one_letter_code
_entity_poly.pdbx_strand_id
1 'polypeptide(L)'
;MKRFCIIFAIILLFHYSISIEDTDIIQLPEPEKEGGMPLYEALSKRQSLRNFTPDKKIDIKVLSQALWSCYGVNRSNGLLTTPSATGWHPLIVYVFIEEGVYKYVPSNHSLIRVLSGDYREMTGTQTKVVTTASVNFVLIADFMKKSSMDGDDEHKLRSIYLDTGHCTMALGLFAAANNMKGVDRAMVDVDPLLQLLGLQKGAYIFTLSYSLGY
;
A
#
# COMPACT_ATOMS: atom_id res chain seq x y z
N MET A 1 -16.98 -57.72 -47.21
CA MET A 1 -16.85 -56.25 -47.37
C MET A 1 -17.19 -55.58 -46.04
N LYS A 2 -16.20 -55.24 -45.21
CA LYS A 2 -16.39 -54.56 -43.92
C LYS A 2 -16.07 -53.09 -44.13
N ARG A 3 -17.08 -52.21 -43.96
CA ARG A 3 -16.90 -50.74 -44.01
C ARG A 3 -16.35 -50.25 -42.65
N PHE A 4 -15.13 -49.69 -42.65
CA PHE A 4 -14.58 -48.93 -41.52
C PHE A 4 -15.15 -47.51 -41.55
N CYS A 5 -15.91 -47.14 -40.52
CA CYS A 5 -16.24 -45.72 -40.23
C CYS A 5 -15.12 -45.11 -39.40
N ILE A 6 -14.42 -44.17 -40.01
CA ILE A 6 -13.44 -43.32 -39.28
C ILE A 6 -14.19 -42.14 -38.72
N ILE A 7 -14.29 -42.08 -37.38
CA ILE A 7 -14.83 -40.93 -36.65
C ILE A 7 -13.68 -39.95 -36.44
N PHE A 8 -13.76 -38.82 -37.14
CA PHE A 8 -12.86 -37.67 -36.90
C PHE A 8 -13.36 -36.94 -35.65
N ALA A 9 -12.63 -37.08 -34.53
CA ALA A 9 -12.83 -36.26 -33.36
C ALA A 9 -12.12 -34.91 -33.56
N ILE A 10 -12.89 -33.85 -33.76
CA ILE A 10 -12.37 -32.47 -33.79
C ILE A 10 -12.15 -32.04 -32.35
N ILE A 11 -10.92 -32.01 -31.93
CA ILE A 11 -10.50 -31.41 -30.64
C ILE A 11 -10.47 -29.89 -30.83
N LEU A 12 -11.49 -29.20 -30.34
CA LEU A 12 -11.52 -27.74 -30.21
C LEU A 12 -10.56 -27.34 -29.07
N LEU A 13 -9.34 -26.98 -29.42
CA LEU A 13 -8.43 -26.31 -28.52
C LEU A 13 -8.94 -24.87 -28.29
N PHE A 14 -9.65 -24.67 -27.19
CA PHE A 14 -9.89 -23.34 -26.67
C PHE A 14 -8.54 -22.73 -26.25
N HIS A 15 -7.97 -21.89 -27.09
CA HIS A 15 -6.89 -21.02 -26.71
C HIS A 15 -7.47 -19.96 -25.78
N TYR A 16 -7.32 -20.17 -24.49
CA TYR A 16 -7.48 -19.10 -23.51
C TYR A 16 -6.31 -18.13 -23.72
N SER A 17 -6.52 -17.10 -24.53
CA SER A 17 -5.63 -15.95 -24.56
C SER A 17 -5.81 -15.26 -23.20
N ILE A 18 -4.87 -15.49 -22.28
CA ILE A 18 -4.71 -14.61 -21.12
C ILE A 18 -4.26 -13.29 -21.72
N SER A 19 -5.20 -12.35 -21.88
CA SER A 19 -4.86 -10.95 -22.06
C SER A 19 -4.08 -10.55 -20.81
N ILE A 20 -2.79 -10.33 -20.92
CA ILE A 20 -2.03 -9.56 -19.95
C ILE A 20 -2.68 -8.18 -20.00
N GLU A 21 -3.58 -7.89 -19.04
CA GLU A 21 -4.07 -6.54 -18.86
C GLU A 21 -2.82 -5.67 -18.68
N ASP A 22 -2.73 -4.65 -19.52
CA ASP A 22 -1.67 -3.64 -19.48
C ASP A 22 -1.69 -3.06 -18.06
N THR A 23 -0.77 -3.51 -17.21
CA THR A 23 -0.73 -3.06 -15.81
C THR A 23 -0.37 -1.59 -15.85
N ASP A 24 -1.36 -0.73 -15.63
CA ASP A 24 -1.18 0.72 -15.59
C ASP A 24 -0.14 1.07 -14.51
N ILE A 25 1.09 1.30 -14.94
CA ILE A 25 2.17 1.76 -14.08
C ILE A 25 2.18 3.28 -14.13
N ILE A 26 2.03 3.91 -12.97
CA ILE A 26 2.15 5.36 -12.81
C ILE A 26 3.53 5.65 -12.23
N GLN A 27 4.41 6.25 -13.04
CA GLN A 27 5.68 6.78 -12.56
C GLN A 27 5.39 8.00 -11.66
N LEU A 28 5.83 7.95 -10.41
CA LEU A 28 5.69 9.06 -9.48
C LEU A 28 6.75 10.14 -9.77
N PRO A 29 6.41 11.42 -9.54
CA PRO A 29 7.41 12.49 -9.55
C PRO A 29 8.54 12.21 -8.55
N GLU A 30 9.76 12.63 -8.86
CA GLU A 30 10.89 12.53 -7.93
C GLU A 30 10.59 13.28 -6.62
N PRO A 31 10.84 12.66 -5.45
CA PRO A 31 10.62 13.29 -4.16
C PRO A 31 11.68 14.35 -3.86
N GLU A 32 11.26 15.42 -3.21
CA GLU A 32 12.18 16.41 -2.64
C GLU A 32 12.90 15.81 -1.42
N LYS A 33 14.23 15.88 -1.40
CA LYS A 33 15.07 15.26 -0.36
C LYS A 33 15.70 16.31 0.59
N GLU A 34 15.50 17.58 0.28
CA GLU A 34 16.04 18.71 1.04
C GLU A 34 14.94 19.75 1.28
N GLY A 35 15.10 20.56 2.35
CA GLY A 35 14.15 21.60 2.69
C GLY A 35 12.95 21.11 3.50
N GLY A 36 11.80 21.75 3.30
CA GLY A 36 10.57 21.46 4.05
C GLY A 36 10.54 22.09 5.44
N MET A 37 9.55 21.67 6.26
CA MET A 37 9.39 22.14 7.64
C MET A 37 10.47 21.56 8.55
N PRO A 38 11.08 22.36 9.43
CA PRO A 38 12.02 21.85 10.43
C PRO A 38 11.41 20.73 11.28
N LEU A 39 12.21 19.70 11.60
CA LEU A 39 11.74 18.50 12.31
C LEU A 39 11.01 18.81 13.62
N TYR A 40 11.58 19.70 14.46
CA TYR A 40 10.96 20.05 15.74
C TYR A 40 9.62 20.76 15.57
N GLU A 41 9.49 21.56 14.52
CA GLU A 41 8.20 22.19 14.19
C GLU A 41 7.17 21.13 13.73
N ALA A 42 7.55 20.19 12.89
CA ALA A 42 6.67 19.09 12.47
C ALA A 42 6.24 18.24 13.68
N LEU A 43 7.17 17.92 14.58
CA LEU A 43 6.87 17.19 15.84
C LEU A 43 5.87 17.94 16.71
N SER A 44 6.02 19.27 16.85
CA SER A 44 5.12 20.08 17.67
C SER A 44 3.69 20.18 17.10
N LYS A 45 3.55 20.07 15.79
CA LYS A 45 2.27 20.15 15.07
C LYS A 45 1.59 18.78 14.85
N ARG A 46 2.35 17.67 14.93
CA ARG A 46 1.83 16.34 14.66
C ARG A 46 0.67 15.99 15.63
N GLN A 47 -0.48 15.71 15.07
CA GLN A 47 -1.67 15.28 15.81
C GLN A 47 -2.53 14.36 14.95
N SER A 48 -3.41 13.57 15.58
CA SER A 48 -4.36 12.70 14.89
C SER A 48 -5.65 13.46 14.57
N LEU A 49 -5.86 13.80 13.30
CA LEU A 49 -7.01 14.53 12.81
C LEU A 49 -7.85 13.68 11.86
N ARG A 50 -9.19 13.72 12.01
CA ARG A 50 -10.15 12.87 11.28
C ARG A 50 -11.16 13.66 10.47
N ASN A 51 -11.19 14.99 10.59
CA ASN A 51 -12.15 15.89 9.96
C ASN A 51 -11.63 16.37 8.60
N PHE A 52 -11.50 15.45 7.65
CA PHE A 52 -11.02 15.74 6.30
C PHE A 52 -12.00 16.61 5.52
N THR A 53 -11.49 17.35 4.54
CA THR A 53 -12.29 18.10 3.58
C THR A 53 -12.77 17.14 2.49
N PRO A 54 -14.08 16.90 2.34
CA PRO A 54 -14.59 16.01 1.31
C PRO A 54 -14.17 16.44 -0.09
N ASP A 55 -14.09 15.48 -1.01
CA ASP A 55 -13.87 15.68 -2.45
C ASP A 55 -12.57 16.43 -2.81
N LYS A 56 -11.69 16.62 -1.84
CA LYS A 56 -10.38 17.21 -2.08
C LYS A 56 -9.36 16.14 -2.41
N LYS A 57 -9.04 16.03 -3.71
CA LYS A 57 -8.07 15.06 -4.22
C LYS A 57 -6.66 15.40 -3.77
N ILE A 58 -5.83 14.36 -3.60
CA ILE A 58 -4.40 14.53 -3.33
C ILE A 58 -3.67 14.85 -4.64
N ASP A 59 -2.80 15.84 -4.61
CA ASP A 59 -1.89 16.11 -5.74
C ASP A 59 -0.86 14.98 -5.87
N ILE A 60 -0.50 14.62 -7.10
CA ILE A 60 0.44 13.51 -7.36
C ILE A 60 1.83 13.74 -6.77
N LYS A 61 2.29 14.99 -6.68
CA LYS A 61 3.58 15.32 -6.04
C LYS A 61 3.50 15.14 -4.53
N VAL A 62 2.37 15.51 -3.93
CA VAL A 62 2.11 15.32 -2.49
C VAL A 62 2.02 13.84 -2.17
N LEU A 63 1.32 13.04 -3.00
CA LEU A 63 1.24 11.59 -2.87
C LEU A 63 2.63 10.94 -3.00
N SER A 64 3.41 11.34 -3.99
CA SER A 64 4.79 10.90 -4.20
C SER A 64 5.65 11.15 -2.96
N GLN A 65 5.61 12.36 -2.43
CA GLN A 65 6.38 12.75 -1.26
C GLN A 65 5.96 11.97 0.01
N ALA A 66 4.64 11.74 0.19
CA ALA A 66 4.10 10.96 1.29
C ALA A 66 4.59 9.50 1.23
N LEU A 67 4.53 8.88 0.05
CA LEU A 67 4.99 7.51 -0.17
C LEU A 67 6.49 7.36 0.05
N TRP A 68 7.28 8.31 -0.47
CA TRP A 68 8.71 8.31 -0.24
C TRP A 68 9.04 8.47 1.25
N SER A 69 8.38 9.37 1.95
CA SER A 69 8.57 9.57 3.39
C SER A 69 8.24 8.30 4.18
N CYS A 70 7.19 7.60 3.77
CA CYS A 70 6.71 6.37 4.42
C CYS A 70 7.63 5.16 4.18
N TYR A 71 7.98 4.90 2.92
CA TYR A 71 8.63 3.63 2.54
C TYR A 71 9.48 3.76 1.27
N GLY A 72 10.00 4.96 0.96
CA GLY A 72 10.78 5.22 -0.25
C GLY A 72 12.25 4.85 -0.11
N VAL A 73 12.92 4.59 -1.23
CA VAL A 73 14.37 4.41 -1.27
C VAL A 73 15.07 5.75 -1.05
N ASN A 74 15.94 5.83 -0.05
CA ASN A 74 16.68 7.05 0.27
C ASN A 74 18.20 6.93 0.12
N ARG A 75 18.71 5.76 -0.25
CA ARG A 75 20.15 5.45 -0.39
C ARG A 75 20.42 4.62 -1.62
N SER A 76 21.62 4.79 -2.19
CA SER A 76 22.04 4.09 -3.42
C SER A 76 22.06 2.55 -3.31
N ASN A 77 22.16 2.01 -2.09
CA ASN A 77 22.08 0.56 -1.84
C ASN A 77 20.65 0.02 -1.71
N GLY A 78 19.63 0.84 -2.02
CA GLY A 78 18.22 0.43 -2.03
C GLY A 78 17.54 0.39 -0.67
N LEU A 79 18.20 0.84 0.40
CA LEU A 79 17.57 0.92 1.72
C LEU A 79 16.56 2.06 1.79
N LEU A 80 15.58 1.90 2.68
CA LEU A 80 14.39 2.74 2.74
C LEU A 80 14.51 3.88 3.77
N THR A 81 13.59 4.83 3.68
CA THR A 81 13.44 5.95 4.63
C THR A 81 13.13 5.47 6.04
N THR A 82 12.42 4.37 6.18
CA THR A 82 12.09 3.76 7.46
C THR A 82 12.89 2.48 7.69
N PRO A 83 13.33 2.22 8.93
CA PRO A 83 14.09 1.01 9.24
C PRO A 83 13.19 -0.22 9.20
N SER A 84 13.83 -1.38 9.02
CA SER A 84 13.19 -2.68 9.18
C SER A 84 14.12 -3.63 9.92
N ALA A 85 13.56 -4.46 10.79
CA ALA A 85 14.32 -5.43 11.55
C ALA A 85 15.16 -6.32 10.61
N THR A 86 16.47 -6.41 10.88
CA THR A 86 17.44 -7.19 10.09
C THR A 86 17.46 -6.87 8.58
N GLY A 87 16.88 -5.75 8.16
CA GLY A 87 16.74 -5.39 6.74
C GLY A 87 15.70 -6.23 5.98
N TRP A 88 14.75 -6.81 6.69
CA TRP A 88 13.74 -7.72 6.10
C TRP A 88 12.77 -7.03 5.14
N HIS A 89 12.28 -5.82 5.49
CA HIS A 89 11.33 -5.04 4.69
C HIS A 89 10.13 -5.85 4.19
N PRO A 90 9.30 -6.42 5.10
CA PRO A 90 8.16 -7.26 4.72
C PRO A 90 6.94 -6.46 4.27
N LEU A 91 6.92 -5.14 4.52
CA LEU A 91 5.74 -4.31 4.29
C LEU A 91 5.51 -4.05 2.81
N ILE A 92 4.24 -4.07 2.45
CA ILE A 92 3.69 -3.65 1.17
C ILE A 92 2.75 -2.48 1.46
N VAL A 93 2.92 -1.37 0.76
CA VAL A 93 2.07 -0.20 0.90
C VAL A 93 1.07 -0.17 -0.25
N TYR A 94 -0.22 -0.29 0.07
CA TYR A 94 -1.30 -0.05 -0.87
C TYR A 94 -1.85 1.36 -0.70
N VAL A 95 -2.25 1.96 -1.80
CA VAL A 95 -2.77 3.32 -1.89
C VAL A 95 -4.20 3.26 -2.39
N PHE A 96 -5.14 3.71 -1.58
CA PHE A 96 -6.55 3.77 -1.91
C PHE A 96 -6.95 5.23 -2.12
N ILE A 97 -7.28 5.58 -3.34
CA ILE A 97 -7.82 6.89 -3.75
C ILE A 97 -9.14 6.68 -4.48
N GLU A 98 -9.85 7.75 -4.81
CA GLU A 98 -11.14 7.69 -5.50
C GLU A 98 -11.06 6.93 -6.84
N GLU A 99 -9.95 7.06 -7.57
CA GLU A 99 -9.75 6.48 -8.89
C GLU A 99 -9.37 5.01 -8.88
N GLY A 100 -8.90 4.49 -7.74
CA GLY A 100 -8.47 3.08 -7.67
C GLY A 100 -7.65 2.70 -6.45
N VAL A 101 -7.22 1.46 -6.50
CA VAL A 101 -6.28 0.87 -5.55
C VAL A 101 -4.97 0.60 -6.27
N TYR A 102 -3.87 1.03 -5.67
CA TYR A 102 -2.54 0.90 -6.24
C TYR A 102 -1.60 0.26 -5.23
N LYS A 103 -0.62 -0.49 -5.74
CA LYS A 103 0.52 -0.99 -4.98
C LYS A 103 1.73 -0.10 -5.23
N TYR A 104 2.34 0.41 -4.17
CA TYR A 104 3.58 1.17 -4.27
C TYR A 104 4.78 0.25 -4.48
N VAL A 105 5.65 0.64 -5.40
CA VAL A 105 6.92 -0.05 -5.71
C VAL A 105 8.08 0.88 -5.36
N PRO A 106 8.71 0.73 -4.20
CA PRO A 106 9.77 1.64 -3.73
C PRO A 106 10.99 1.69 -4.65
N SER A 107 11.37 0.54 -5.25
CA SER A 107 12.61 0.40 -6.02
C SER A 107 12.70 1.30 -7.24
N ASN A 108 11.56 1.61 -7.86
CA ASN A 108 11.45 2.49 -9.02
C ASN A 108 10.50 3.67 -8.79
N HIS A 109 10.07 3.87 -7.55
CA HIS A 109 9.18 4.95 -7.13
C HIS A 109 7.94 5.08 -8.01
N SER A 110 7.19 4.00 -8.15
CA SER A 110 6.00 3.93 -9.00
C SER A 110 4.81 3.31 -8.29
N LEU A 111 3.64 3.46 -8.88
CA LEU A 111 2.40 2.79 -8.49
C LEU A 111 2.00 1.80 -9.58
N ILE A 112 1.60 0.59 -9.17
CA ILE A 112 0.98 -0.39 -10.05
C ILE A 112 -0.50 -0.44 -9.69
N ARG A 113 -1.39 -0.24 -10.67
CA ARG A 113 -2.84 -0.34 -10.45
C ARG A 113 -3.22 -1.78 -10.12
N VAL A 114 -3.95 -1.96 -9.03
CA VAL A 114 -4.51 -3.25 -8.59
C VAL A 114 -5.99 -3.32 -8.96
N LEU A 115 -6.74 -2.24 -8.70
CA LEU A 115 -8.18 -2.15 -8.97
C LEU A 115 -8.54 -0.74 -9.46
N SER A 116 -9.54 -0.64 -10.33
CA SER A 116 -10.16 0.63 -10.73
C SER A 116 -11.43 0.88 -9.92
N GLY A 117 -11.70 2.13 -9.53
CA GLY A 117 -12.86 2.54 -8.75
C GLY A 117 -12.57 2.84 -7.28
N ASP A 118 -13.54 3.40 -6.59
CA ASP A 118 -13.38 3.84 -5.20
C ASP A 118 -13.65 2.70 -4.20
N TYR A 119 -12.60 2.28 -3.52
CA TYR A 119 -12.64 1.26 -2.47
C TYR A 119 -12.14 1.81 -1.12
N ARG A 120 -12.10 3.15 -0.94
CA ARG A 120 -11.61 3.76 0.30
C ARG A 120 -12.39 3.29 1.53
N GLU A 121 -13.67 2.96 1.39
CA GLU A 121 -14.51 2.43 2.47
C GLU A 121 -13.96 1.11 3.07
N MET A 122 -13.23 0.31 2.28
CA MET A 122 -12.64 -0.94 2.75
C MET A 122 -11.46 -0.75 3.71
N THR A 123 -10.96 0.48 3.85
CA THR A 123 -9.75 0.77 4.63
C THR A 123 -10.01 1.10 6.10
N GLY A 124 -11.27 1.03 6.55
CA GLY A 124 -11.62 1.24 7.95
C GLY A 124 -13.11 1.27 8.24
N THR A 125 -13.51 0.80 9.43
CA THR A 125 -14.93 0.70 9.85
C THR A 125 -15.61 2.06 10.07
N GLN A 126 -14.85 3.15 10.19
CA GLN A 126 -15.40 4.51 10.26
C GLN A 126 -15.54 5.09 8.85
N THR A 127 -16.52 4.60 8.10
CA THR A 127 -16.73 4.90 6.67
C THR A 127 -16.58 6.38 6.34
N LYS A 128 -17.26 7.27 7.08
CA LYS A 128 -17.18 8.71 6.84
C LYS A 128 -15.75 9.26 6.87
N VAL A 129 -14.88 8.73 7.75
CA VAL A 129 -13.48 9.19 7.85
C VAL A 129 -12.68 8.72 6.64
N VAL A 130 -12.79 7.45 6.27
CA VAL A 130 -11.99 6.89 5.17
C VAL A 130 -12.43 7.38 3.80
N THR A 131 -13.73 7.62 3.59
CA THR A 131 -14.24 8.11 2.30
C THR A 131 -14.05 9.61 2.09
N THR A 132 -13.88 10.40 3.16
CA THR A 132 -13.55 11.83 3.06
C THR A 132 -12.06 12.13 3.05
N ALA A 133 -11.21 11.17 3.44
CA ALA A 133 -9.77 11.30 3.27
C ALA A 133 -9.40 11.35 1.78
N SER A 134 -8.40 12.16 1.43
CA SER A 134 -7.92 12.23 0.03
C SER A 134 -7.24 10.94 -0.40
N VAL A 135 -6.60 10.24 0.53
CA VAL A 135 -5.93 8.95 0.33
C VAL A 135 -5.92 8.14 1.63
N ASN A 136 -6.05 6.82 1.50
CA ASN A 136 -5.76 5.89 2.59
C ASN A 136 -4.59 4.98 2.18
N PHE A 137 -3.54 4.99 2.99
CA PHE A 137 -2.45 4.03 2.89
C PHE A 137 -2.80 2.80 3.71
N VAL A 138 -2.68 1.62 3.13
CA VAL A 138 -2.91 0.34 3.80
C VAL A 138 -1.58 -0.42 3.82
N LEU A 139 -1.09 -0.71 5.01
CA LEU A 139 0.15 -1.43 5.22
C LEU A 139 -0.15 -2.90 5.49
N ILE A 140 0.38 -3.77 4.64
CA ILE A 140 0.23 -5.21 4.73
C ILE A 140 1.62 -5.83 4.73
N ALA A 141 1.85 -6.79 5.62
CA ALA A 141 3.11 -7.52 5.65
C ALA A 141 3.00 -8.84 4.87
N ASP A 142 3.97 -9.12 4.03
CA ASP A 142 4.23 -10.44 3.47
C ASP A 142 4.96 -11.28 4.54
N PHE A 143 4.19 -12.09 5.27
CA PHE A 143 4.71 -12.92 6.35
C PHE A 143 5.57 -14.09 5.84
N MET A 144 5.35 -14.50 4.59
CA MET A 144 6.08 -15.59 3.93
C MET A 144 7.39 -15.12 3.30
N LYS A 145 7.63 -13.80 3.25
CA LYS A 145 8.89 -13.26 2.75
C LYS A 145 10.06 -13.79 3.58
N LYS A 146 11.05 -14.37 2.90
CA LYS A 146 12.25 -14.95 3.54
C LYS A 146 12.95 -13.93 4.43
N SER A 147 13.32 -14.35 5.62
CA SER A 147 13.95 -13.53 6.67
C SER A 147 15.05 -14.33 7.38
N SER A 148 16.00 -13.63 7.97
CA SER A 148 16.94 -14.23 8.93
C SER A 148 16.27 -14.67 10.24
N MET A 149 15.01 -14.29 10.46
CA MET A 149 14.17 -14.68 11.60
C MET A 149 13.24 -15.86 11.26
N ASP A 150 13.44 -16.57 10.15
CA ASP A 150 12.62 -17.70 9.75
C ASP A 150 12.65 -18.79 10.86
N GLY A 151 11.45 -19.28 11.23
CA GLY A 151 11.26 -20.21 12.35
C GLY A 151 10.94 -19.55 13.70
N ASP A 152 10.93 -18.21 13.78
CA ASP A 152 10.51 -17.45 14.97
C ASP A 152 9.35 -16.49 14.60
N ASP A 153 8.14 -17.04 14.56
CA ASP A 153 6.94 -16.32 14.14
C ASP A 153 6.57 -15.19 15.09
N GLU A 154 6.77 -15.35 16.39
CA GLU A 154 6.49 -14.29 17.38
C GLU A 154 7.42 -13.10 17.17
N HIS A 155 8.71 -13.35 16.95
CA HIS A 155 9.69 -12.30 16.66
C HIS A 155 9.37 -11.59 15.33
N LYS A 156 9.01 -12.35 14.29
CA LYS A 156 8.57 -11.79 13.01
C LYS A 156 7.36 -10.88 13.17
N LEU A 157 6.32 -11.33 13.88
CA LEU A 157 5.11 -10.53 14.12
C LEU A 157 5.44 -9.23 14.88
N ARG A 158 6.21 -9.33 15.95
CA ARG A 158 6.65 -8.14 16.69
C ARG A 158 7.40 -7.16 15.80
N SER A 159 8.32 -7.65 14.97
CA SER A 159 9.11 -6.83 14.05
C SER A 159 8.23 -6.15 13.01
N ILE A 160 7.23 -6.83 12.46
CA ILE A 160 6.24 -6.27 11.52
C ILE A 160 5.52 -5.08 12.14
N TYR A 161 5.03 -5.20 13.38
CA TYR A 161 4.29 -4.10 14.01
C TYR A 161 5.20 -2.92 14.37
N LEU A 162 6.45 -3.16 14.74
CA LEU A 162 7.44 -2.10 14.95
C LEU A 162 7.76 -1.37 13.65
N ASP A 163 8.02 -2.09 12.57
CA ASP A 163 8.30 -1.53 11.24
C ASP A 163 7.09 -0.70 10.73
N THR A 164 5.87 -1.20 10.96
CA THR A 164 4.64 -0.47 10.64
C THR A 164 4.55 0.86 11.39
N GLY A 165 4.85 0.86 12.68
CA GLY A 165 4.87 2.09 13.49
C GLY A 165 5.85 3.13 12.98
N HIS A 166 7.02 2.72 12.47
CA HIS A 166 7.98 3.61 11.82
C HIS A 166 7.37 4.28 10.57
N CYS A 167 6.70 3.48 9.72
CA CYS A 167 6.07 3.97 8.49
C CYS A 167 4.93 4.95 8.77
N THR A 168 4.04 4.62 9.70
CA THR A 168 2.90 5.48 10.01
C THR A 168 3.30 6.75 10.77
N MET A 169 4.35 6.69 11.61
CA MET A 169 4.92 7.89 12.22
C MET A 169 5.54 8.82 11.17
N ALA A 170 6.20 8.27 10.14
CA ALA A 170 6.72 9.09 9.04
C ALA A 170 5.59 9.79 8.28
N LEU A 171 4.45 9.09 8.01
CA LEU A 171 3.24 9.71 7.44
C LEU A 171 2.65 10.78 8.38
N GLY A 172 2.67 10.57 9.68
CA GLY A 172 2.20 11.53 10.66
C GLY A 172 3.02 12.83 10.68
N LEU A 173 4.33 12.71 10.58
CA LEU A 173 5.24 13.86 10.45
C LEU A 173 5.08 14.55 9.11
N PHE A 174 4.93 13.78 8.02
CA PHE A 174 4.64 14.32 6.70
C PHE A 174 3.35 15.14 6.70
N ALA A 175 2.27 14.61 7.28
CA ALA A 175 0.99 15.32 7.37
C ALA A 175 1.16 16.65 8.11
N ALA A 176 1.84 16.66 9.27
CA ALA A 176 2.10 17.87 10.05
C ALA A 176 2.95 18.88 9.28
N ALA A 177 4.02 18.42 8.62
CA ALA A 177 4.92 19.25 7.85
C ALA A 177 4.26 19.94 6.65
N ASN A 178 3.21 19.32 6.10
CA ASN A 178 2.47 19.84 4.94
C ASN A 178 1.12 20.48 5.30
N ASN A 179 0.86 20.76 6.59
CA ASN A 179 -0.41 21.29 7.08
C ASN A 179 -1.61 20.44 6.63
N MET A 180 -1.42 19.14 6.53
CA MET A 180 -2.45 18.17 6.22
C MET A 180 -2.96 17.50 7.50
N LYS A 181 -4.11 16.85 7.38
CA LYS A 181 -4.69 16.03 8.45
C LYS A 181 -4.33 14.57 8.21
N GLY A 182 -4.13 13.83 9.29
CA GLY A 182 -3.85 12.41 9.16
C GLY A 182 -4.10 11.64 10.45
N VAL A 183 -4.36 10.34 10.31
CA VAL A 183 -4.63 9.46 11.45
C VAL A 183 -4.39 7.99 11.12
N ASP A 184 -3.78 7.29 12.08
CA ASP A 184 -3.67 5.83 12.09
C ASP A 184 -5.02 5.16 12.33
N ARG A 185 -5.24 4.00 11.70
CA ARG A 185 -6.48 3.24 11.78
C ARG A 185 -6.19 1.74 11.87
N ALA A 186 -6.58 1.14 13.01
CA ALA A 186 -6.49 -0.31 13.23
C ALA A 186 -7.83 -1.03 13.04
N MET A 187 -8.95 -0.29 13.14
CA MET A 187 -10.29 -0.86 13.01
C MET A 187 -10.66 -1.01 11.53
N VAL A 188 -10.40 -2.19 10.99
CA VAL A 188 -10.61 -2.58 9.59
C VAL A 188 -11.21 -3.97 9.54
N ASP A 189 -12.12 -4.22 8.63
CA ASP A 189 -12.62 -5.56 8.34
C ASP A 189 -11.57 -6.29 7.47
N VAL A 190 -10.66 -6.99 8.13
CA VAL A 190 -9.42 -7.51 7.52
C VAL A 190 -9.70 -8.54 6.44
N ASP A 191 -10.62 -9.49 6.67
CA ASP A 191 -10.87 -10.59 5.73
C ASP A 191 -11.42 -10.09 4.38
N PRO A 192 -12.44 -9.20 4.33
CA PRO A 192 -12.87 -8.59 3.08
C PRO A 192 -11.79 -7.76 2.40
N LEU A 193 -10.96 -7.03 3.16
CA LEU A 193 -9.87 -6.24 2.61
C LEU A 193 -8.81 -7.12 1.93
N LEU A 194 -8.36 -8.20 2.59
CA LEU A 194 -7.40 -9.13 2.00
C LEU A 194 -7.98 -9.84 0.75
N GLN A 195 -9.26 -10.23 0.80
CA GLN A 195 -9.96 -10.82 -0.34
C GLN A 195 -10.03 -9.84 -1.53
N LEU A 196 -10.36 -8.57 -1.29
CA LEU A 196 -10.37 -7.52 -2.30
C LEU A 196 -9.01 -7.39 -3.01
N LEU A 197 -7.92 -7.49 -2.25
CA LEU A 197 -6.55 -7.39 -2.74
C LEU A 197 -6.01 -8.71 -3.33
N GLY A 198 -6.79 -9.79 -3.32
CA GLY A 198 -6.34 -11.12 -3.77
C GLY A 198 -5.26 -11.74 -2.89
N LEU A 199 -5.21 -11.37 -1.60
CA LEU A 199 -4.18 -11.79 -0.66
C LEU A 199 -4.68 -12.90 0.27
N GLN A 200 -3.88 -13.96 0.43
CA GLN A 200 -4.23 -15.09 1.28
C GLN A 200 -4.01 -14.75 2.76
N LYS A 201 -5.06 -14.86 3.58
CA LYS A 201 -4.96 -14.74 5.04
C LYS A 201 -3.95 -15.74 5.62
N GLY A 202 -3.14 -15.28 6.55
CA GLY A 202 -2.04 -16.06 7.15
C GLY A 202 -0.71 -15.92 6.40
N ALA A 203 -0.73 -15.82 5.07
CA ALA A 203 0.46 -15.45 4.29
C ALA A 203 0.67 -13.93 4.30
N TYR A 204 -0.42 -13.17 4.34
CA TYR A 204 -0.41 -11.71 4.42
C TYR A 204 -1.12 -11.24 5.69
N ILE A 205 -0.52 -10.25 6.35
CA ILE A 205 -1.01 -9.71 7.61
C ILE A 205 -1.29 -8.22 7.44
N PHE A 206 -2.56 -7.82 7.61
CA PHE A 206 -2.91 -6.42 7.77
C PHE A 206 -2.29 -5.89 9.06
N THR A 207 -1.67 -4.73 8.99
CA THR A 207 -1.03 -4.12 10.17
C THR A 207 -1.72 -2.83 10.60
N LEU A 208 -1.71 -1.81 9.75
CA LEU A 208 -2.41 -0.55 9.96
C LEU A 208 -2.85 0.04 8.62
N SER A 209 -3.84 0.91 8.65
CA SER A 209 -4.06 1.90 7.61
C SER A 209 -3.77 3.32 8.15
N TYR A 210 -3.47 4.25 7.24
CA TYR A 210 -3.27 5.66 7.55
C TYR A 210 -4.10 6.50 6.59
N SER A 211 -5.05 7.27 7.13
CA SER A 211 -5.84 8.21 6.33
C SER A 211 -5.15 9.57 6.30
N LEU A 212 -5.00 10.15 5.10
CA LEU A 212 -4.37 11.45 4.85
C LEU A 212 -5.29 12.31 3.99
N GLY A 213 -5.38 13.59 4.31
CA GLY A 213 -6.20 14.54 3.55
C GLY A 213 -6.05 15.98 4.06
N TYR A 214 -6.91 16.83 3.58
CA TYR A 214 -6.89 18.27 3.90
C TYR A 214 -7.94 18.67 4.93
#